data_f4f9e134f7074e71a5c75ea53b958c4e
#
_entry.id   f4f9e134f7074e71a5c75ea53b958c4e
#
_cell.length_a   1.000
_cell.length_b   1.000
_cell.length_c   1.000
_cell.angle_alpha   90.00
_cell.angle_beta   90.00
_cell.angle_gamma   90.00
#
_symmetry.space_group_name_H-M   'P 1'
#
loop_
_entity.id
_entity.type
_entity.pdbx_description
1 polymer ?
#
loop_
_entity_poly.entity_id
_entity_poly.type
_entity_poly.pdbx_seq_one_letter_code
_entity_poly.pdbx_strand_id
1 'polypeptide(L)'
;MNVLLLSMPDSFEHMPPAVVRMPNGALTSLAGNVDPHHHVAVADLILVQRRVREAVTKLVGQLHPEVVGLSIMTFQRRTAGRIIELVRALRPGVKIVVGGYDPSLAPEAYEDMGVDYLVRSEGEVTFRELLRAVEAGSGFDQICSLSYRKGESWVHNPARPPHRLEDKEIRPPNRDARVLQGYTFMGRQIDVIETSRGCTYDCSFCSIIEMRGRNFHTYSFDRVLDDIRDARDHGARTIFLVDDNITLNVKRFEGLCEAIIAAGLNTLDYFVQGMTSAIADHGETLAPLMRRAGFRYVFLGIENILDGDLEFLKASAKNTKRTNGENTGNATLKAIDYLRRNQMYVVGGLIVGSPGDTQESIEANLEFARRYVDWPYIQHPTPYPRTPMTKDFRDQGLIMNERLEEYDGTTAVVRTEHVPAEEVEFLRWKAERWMKFHHVPVALRHDPKFVLFSGWKMLKHTFRGTSIRSMLGLESEKKVFERYRAIRRAEREYV
;
A
#
# COMPACT_ATOMS: atom_id res chain seq x y z
N MET A 1 23.37 1.77 -19.88
CA MET A 1 22.08 2.39 -20.28
C MET A 1 21.61 3.39 -19.24
N ASN A 2 20.83 4.39 -19.67
CA ASN A 2 20.07 5.28 -18.80
C ASN A 2 18.69 4.67 -18.51
N VAL A 3 18.38 4.48 -17.25
CA VAL A 3 17.14 3.84 -16.78
C VAL A 3 16.36 4.83 -15.92
N LEU A 4 15.09 5.06 -16.22
CA LEU A 4 14.16 5.85 -15.41
C LEU A 4 13.08 4.96 -14.82
N LEU A 5 12.98 4.89 -13.50
CA LEU A 5 11.96 4.14 -12.77
C LEU A 5 10.90 5.09 -12.19
N LEU A 6 9.63 4.84 -12.47
CA LEU A 6 8.51 5.67 -12.08
C LEU A 6 7.53 4.91 -11.18
N SER A 7 7.14 5.48 -10.05
CA SER A 7 5.90 5.10 -9.38
C SER A 7 4.74 5.97 -9.86
N MET A 8 3.51 5.49 -9.62
CA MET A 8 2.31 6.22 -10.06
C MET A 8 1.93 7.34 -9.08
N PRO A 9 1.24 8.38 -9.56
CA PRO A 9 0.78 9.49 -8.72
C PRO A 9 -0.46 9.17 -7.91
N ASP A 10 -1.20 8.11 -8.28
CA ASP A 10 -2.45 7.72 -7.63
C ASP A 10 -2.20 7.23 -6.22
N SER A 11 -3.07 7.61 -5.28
CA SER A 11 -3.00 7.23 -3.88
C SER A 11 -4.37 6.86 -3.34
N PHE A 12 -4.39 6.14 -2.22
CA PHE A 12 -5.60 5.86 -1.47
C PHE A 12 -6.18 7.15 -0.84
N GLU A 13 -7.49 7.30 -0.87
CA GLU A 13 -8.19 8.49 -0.36
C GLU A 13 -8.01 8.70 1.15
N HIS A 14 -7.87 7.61 1.91
CA HIS A 14 -7.69 7.67 3.37
C HIS A 14 -6.41 8.37 3.80
N MET A 15 -5.40 8.37 2.92
CA MET A 15 -4.07 8.91 3.19
C MET A 15 -3.80 10.10 2.28
N PRO A 16 -4.41 11.25 2.56
CA PRO A 16 -4.21 12.44 1.73
C PRO A 16 -2.75 12.90 1.73
N PRO A 17 -2.29 13.56 0.68
CA PRO A 17 -0.90 14.01 0.55
C PRO A 17 -0.38 14.89 1.69
N ALA A 18 -1.29 15.50 2.47
CA ALA A 18 -0.91 16.25 3.66
C ALA A 18 -0.49 15.35 4.83
N VAL A 19 -0.99 14.11 4.86
CA VAL A 19 -0.68 13.11 5.90
C VAL A 19 0.53 12.30 5.49
N VAL A 20 0.52 11.76 4.25
CA VAL A 20 1.54 10.84 3.81
C VAL A 20 1.90 11.03 2.33
N ARG A 21 3.19 11.01 2.08
CA ARG A 21 3.84 10.84 0.77
C ARG A 21 5.00 9.89 0.99
N MET A 22 4.76 8.60 0.80
CA MET A 22 5.78 7.58 1.00
C MET A 22 6.55 7.29 -0.27
N PRO A 23 7.86 6.96 -0.18
CA PRO A 23 8.61 6.45 -1.31
C PRO A 23 8.12 5.06 -1.70
N ASN A 24 8.27 4.72 -2.97
CA ASN A 24 8.10 3.34 -3.43
C ASN A 24 9.39 2.55 -3.17
N GLY A 25 9.42 1.74 -2.11
CA GLY A 25 10.58 0.93 -1.73
C GLY A 25 11.01 -0.06 -2.80
N ALA A 26 10.08 -0.59 -3.61
CA ALA A 26 10.41 -1.52 -4.67
C ALA A 26 11.29 -0.86 -5.75
N LEU A 27 11.07 0.41 -6.09
CA LEU A 27 11.89 1.09 -7.11
C LEU A 27 13.31 1.36 -6.63
N THR A 28 13.51 1.72 -5.36
CA THR A 28 14.86 1.86 -4.79
C THR A 28 15.56 0.52 -4.63
N SER A 29 14.80 -0.55 -4.33
CA SER A 29 15.32 -1.92 -4.34
C SER A 29 15.77 -2.33 -5.75
N LEU A 30 14.96 -2.11 -6.79
CA LEU A 30 15.35 -2.34 -8.18
C LEU A 30 16.63 -1.55 -8.54
N ALA A 31 16.67 -0.25 -8.21
CA ALA A 31 17.84 0.60 -8.52
C ALA A 31 19.12 0.08 -7.86
N GLY A 32 19.07 -0.46 -6.64
CA GLY A 32 20.23 -1.07 -5.97
C GLY A 32 20.64 -2.41 -6.55
N ASN A 33 19.72 -3.07 -7.27
CA ASN A 33 19.96 -4.39 -7.85
C ASN A 33 20.38 -4.38 -9.32
N VAL A 34 20.44 -3.22 -9.97
CA VAL A 34 20.97 -3.05 -11.33
C VAL A 34 22.49 -3.14 -11.34
N ASP A 35 23.09 -3.49 -12.47
CA ASP A 35 24.54 -3.52 -12.58
C ASP A 35 25.14 -2.10 -12.59
N PRO A 36 26.31 -1.86 -11.95
CA PRO A 36 26.80 -0.53 -11.64
C PRO A 36 27.11 0.38 -12.86
N HIS A 37 27.22 -0.19 -14.05
CA HIS A 37 27.47 0.59 -15.28
C HIS A 37 26.20 1.24 -15.85
N HIS A 38 25.02 0.93 -15.32
CA HIS A 38 23.79 1.62 -15.68
C HIS A 38 23.57 2.85 -14.80
N HIS A 39 23.05 3.92 -15.39
CA HIS A 39 22.63 5.13 -14.68
C HIS A 39 21.13 5.03 -14.40
N VAL A 40 20.77 4.85 -13.12
CA VAL A 40 19.37 4.66 -12.71
C VAL A 40 18.87 5.90 -11.99
N ALA A 41 17.71 6.40 -12.42
CA ALA A 41 16.96 7.46 -11.74
C ALA A 41 15.61 6.94 -11.29
N VAL A 42 15.21 7.25 -10.06
CA VAL A 42 13.91 6.88 -9.47
C VAL A 42 13.09 8.15 -9.21
N ALA A 43 11.88 8.20 -9.73
CA ALA A 43 10.96 9.31 -9.51
C ALA A 43 9.59 8.83 -9.04
N ASP A 44 9.25 9.15 -7.80
CA ASP A 44 7.93 8.89 -7.22
C ASP A 44 6.96 10.00 -7.57
N LEU A 45 6.04 9.73 -8.52
CA LEU A 45 5.13 10.75 -9.05
C LEU A 45 4.08 11.22 -8.04
N ILE A 46 3.91 10.52 -6.93
CA ILE A 46 3.11 10.98 -5.77
C ILE A 46 3.58 12.36 -5.24
N LEU A 47 4.85 12.68 -5.41
CA LEU A 47 5.42 13.97 -4.99
C LEU A 47 5.00 15.12 -5.90
N VAL A 48 4.60 14.83 -7.13
CA VAL A 48 4.28 15.81 -8.19
C VAL A 48 2.89 15.64 -8.80
N GLN A 49 1.93 15.09 -8.05
CA GLN A 49 0.57 14.74 -8.50
C GLN A 49 -0.12 15.79 -9.39
N ARG A 50 0.08 17.08 -9.10
CA ARG A 50 -0.55 18.17 -9.86
C ARG A 50 0.20 18.57 -11.14
N ARG A 51 1.38 17.99 -11.39
CA ARG A 51 2.28 18.35 -12.48
C ARG A 51 2.96 17.12 -13.08
N VAL A 52 2.24 16.00 -13.15
CA VAL A 52 2.80 14.72 -13.62
C VAL A 52 3.31 14.83 -15.04
N ARG A 53 2.50 15.36 -15.97
CA ARG A 53 2.90 15.58 -17.38
C ARG A 53 4.17 16.40 -17.49
N GLU A 54 4.24 17.54 -16.79
CA GLU A 54 5.42 18.42 -16.77
C GLU A 54 6.66 17.70 -16.22
N ALA A 55 6.50 16.99 -15.10
CA ALA A 55 7.59 16.29 -14.44
C ALA A 55 8.12 15.14 -15.33
N VAL A 56 7.26 14.32 -15.91
CA VAL A 56 7.65 13.23 -16.80
C VAL A 56 8.34 13.79 -18.05
N THR A 57 7.80 14.84 -18.67
CA THR A 57 8.41 15.48 -19.84
C THR A 57 9.82 15.98 -19.53
N LYS A 58 10.00 16.65 -18.38
CA LYS A 58 11.30 17.14 -17.92
C LYS A 58 12.30 16.01 -17.68
N LEU A 59 11.88 14.96 -16.97
CA LEU A 59 12.75 13.81 -16.65
C LEU A 59 13.19 13.07 -17.92
N VAL A 60 12.26 12.78 -18.83
CA VAL A 60 12.59 12.13 -20.11
C VAL A 60 13.54 12.99 -20.95
N GLY A 61 13.30 14.31 -20.99
CA GLY A 61 14.16 15.25 -21.74
C GLY A 61 15.54 15.46 -21.13
N GLN A 62 15.70 15.35 -19.82
CA GLN A 62 16.99 15.53 -19.14
C GLN A 62 17.83 14.24 -19.08
N LEU A 63 17.17 13.09 -18.81
CA LEU A 63 17.86 11.81 -18.56
C LEU A 63 18.06 11.00 -19.85
N HIS A 64 17.33 11.33 -20.90
CA HIS A 64 17.36 10.57 -22.17
C HIS A 64 17.30 9.04 -21.95
N PRO A 65 16.30 8.52 -21.21
CA PRO A 65 16.29 7.12 -20.83
C PRO A 65 16.16 6.20 -22.04
N GLU A 66 16.90 5.09 -22.02
CA GLU A 66 16.78 3.97 -22.97
C GLU A 66 15.75 2.96 -22.47
N VAL A 67 15.56 2.90 -21.14
CA VAL A 67 14.55 2.06 -20.47
C VAL A 67 13.76 2.91 -19.50
N VAL A 68 12.42 2.81 -19.54
CA VAL A 68 11.52 3.38 -18.55
C VAL A 68 10.72 2.25 -17.88
N GLY A 69 10.90 2.11 -16.57
CA GLY A 69 10.19 1.12 -15.77
C GLY A 69 9.07 1.77 -14.94
N LEU A 70 7.89 1.13 -14.89
CA LEU A 70 6.74 1.61 -14.11
C LEU A 70 6.30 0.54 -13.09
N SER A 71 6.12 0.94 -11.84
CA SER A 71 5.54 0.09 -10.79
C SER A 71 4.06 0.41 -10.64
N ILE A 72 3.17 -0.59 -10.84
CA ILE A 72 1.75 -0.37 -11.06
C ILE A 72 0.90 -1.27 -10.14
N MET A 73 -0.10 -0.65 -9.48
CA MET A 73 -1.21 -1.31 -8.81
C MET A 73 -2.47 -1.26 -9.69
N THR A 74 -3.48 -2.09 -9.42
CA THR A 74 -4.67 -2.22 -10.27
C THR A 74 -5.38 -0.89 -10.55
N PHE A 75 -5.60 -0.07 -9.52
CA PHE A 75 -6.25 1.24 -9.70
C PHE A 75 -5.38 2.29 -10.42
N GLN A 76 -4.12 1.99 -10.66
CA GLN A 76 -3.15 2.86 -11.35
C GLN A 76 -3.01 2.55 -12.83
N ARG A 77 -3.61 1.44 -13.32
CA ARG A 77 -3.43 0.96 -14.71
C ARG A 77 -3.77 2.03 -15.76
N ARG A 78 -4.88 2.75 -15.59
CA ARG A 78 -5.30 3.81 -16.52
C ARG A 78 -4.28 4.95 -16.58
N THR A 79 -3.82 5.42 -15.44
CA THR A 79 -2.80 6.48 -15.34
C THR A 79 -1.47 6.00 -15.95
N ALA A 80 -1.09 4.75 -15.70
CA ALA A 80 0.10 4.15 -16.28
C ALA A 80 0.04 4.13 -17.82
N GLY A 81 -1.10 3.74 -18.41
CA GLY A 81 -1.30 3.79 -19.86
C GLY A 81 -1.05 5.18 -20.45
N ARG A 82 -1.60 6.23 -19.83
CA ARG A 82 -1.38 7.61 -20.27
C ARG A 82 0.08 8.08 -20.11
N ILE A 83 0.77 7.63 -19.07
CA ILE A 83 2.21 7.91 -18.89
C ILE A 83 3.01 7.19 -19.98
N ILE A 84 2.69 5.94 -20.29
CA ILE A 84 3.31 5.17 -21.38
C ILE A 84 3.15 5.89 -22.70
N GLU A 85 1.95 6.32 -23.06
CA GLU A 85 1.67 7.11 -24.27
C GLU A 85 2.51 8.40 -24.31
N LEU A 86 2.56 9.14 -23.20
CA LEU A 86 3.36 10.35 -23.09
C LEU A 86 4.86 10.05 -23.30
N VAL A 87 5.39 9.02 -22.66
CA VAL A 87 6.81 8.63 -22.77
C VAL A 87 7.14 8.20 -24.19
N ARG A 88 6.26 7.43 -24.84
CA ARG A 88 6.40 7.02 -26.25
C ARG A 88 6.40 8.21 -27.22
N ALA A 89 5.51 9.19 -26.97
CA ALA A 89 5.47 10.41 -27.77
C ALA A 89 6.76 11.25 -27.62
N LEU A 90 7.33 11.32 -26.42
CA LEU A 90 8.56 12.06 -26.15
C LEU A 90 9.81 11.33 -26.65
N ARG A 91 9.81 9.99 -26.61
CA ARG A 91 10.97 9.15 -26.99
C ARG A 91 10.50 7.83 -27.61
N PRO A 92 10.24 7.79 -28.92
CA PRO A 92 9.63 6.63 -29.60
C PRO A 92 10.41 5.31 -29.48
N GLY A 93 11.75 5.37 -29.39
CA GLY A 93 12.63 4.19 -29.28
C GLY A 93 12.85 3.65 -27.87
N VAL A 94 12.29 4.28 -26.82
CA VAL A 94 12.50 3.86 -25.43
C VAL A 94 11.87 2.47 -25.18
N LYS A 95 12.51 1.64 -24.35
CA LYS A 95 11.95 0.38 -23.89
C LYS A 95 11.08 0.61 -22.67
N ILE A 96 9.82 0.20 -22.72
CA ILE A 96 8.86 0.31 -21.62
C ILE A 96 8.79 -1.02 -20.88
N VAL A 97 9.06 -0.98 -19.58
CA VAL A 97 8.96 -2.12 -18.67
C VAL A 97 7.89 -1.83 -17.63
N VAL A 98 6.97 -2.75 -17.40
CA VAL A 98 6.00 -2.63 -16.30
C VAL A 98 6.20 -3.76 -15.30
N GLY A 99 5.97 -3.45 -14.02
CA GLY A 99 6.05 -4.41 -12.92
C GLY A 99 5.17 -3.97 -11.75
N GLY A 100 5.21 -4.73 -10.66
CA GLY A 100 4.37 -4.52 -9.49
C GLY A 100 3.21 -5.51 -9.39
N TYR A 101 2.26 -5.22 -8.52
CA TYR A 101 1.15 -6.14 -8.25
C TYR A 101 0.28 -6.43 -9.47
N ASP A 102 -0.18 -5.39 -10.16
CA ASP A 102 -1.15 -5.55 -11.24
C ASP A 102 -0.58 -6.27 -12.47
N PRO A 103 0.62 -5.94 -13.00
CA PRO A 103 1.24 -6.73 -14.08
C PRO A 103 1.57 -8.18 -13.69
N SER A 104 1.76 -8.45 -12.40
CA SER A 104 1.98 -9.82 -11.91
C SER A 104 0.70 -10.65 -11.88
N LEU A 105 -0.44 -10.01 -11.56
CA LEU A 105 -1.73 -10.68 -11.42
C LEU A 105 -2.56 -10.70 -12.71
N ALA A 106 -2.38 -9.71 -13.59
CA ALA A 106 -3.10 -9.57 -14.85
C ALA A 106 -2.16 -9.14 -15.99
N PRO A 107 -1.14 -9.96 -16.35
CA PRO A 107 -0.17 -9.61 -17.38
C PRO A 107 -0.83 -9.38 -18.75
N GLU A 108 -1.89 -10.11 -19.07
CA GLU A 108 -2.67 -9.99 -20.31
C GLU A 108 -3.25 -8.59 -20.53
N ALA A 109 -3.51 -7.86 -19.47
CA ALA A 109 -4.06 -6.51 -19.56
C ALA A 109 -3.08 -5.45 -20.09
N TYR A 110 -1.82 -5.80 -20.26
CA TYR A 110 -0.76 -4.91 -20.72
C TYR A 110 -0.31 -5.16 -22.15
N GLU A 111 -0.83 -6.20 -22.80
CA GLU A 111 -0.38 -6.64 -24.10
C GLU A 111 -0.57 -5.58 -25.20
N ASP A 112 -1.65 -4.78 -25.10
CA ASP A 112 -1.98 -3.72 -26.05
C ASP A 112 -1.66 -2.30 -25.56
N MET A 113 -0.95 -2.16 -24.41
CA MET A 113 -0.65 -0.87 -23.80
C MET A 113 0.67 -0.23 -24.26
N GLY A 114 1.28 -0.71 -25.34
CA GLY A 114 2.57 -0.18 -25.82
C GLY A 114 3.76 -0.54 -24.92
N VAL A 115 3.66 -1.62 -24.14
CA VAL A 115 4.69 -2.15 -23.26
C VAL A 115 5.59 -3.12 -24.04
N ASP A 116 6.90 -3.13 -23.76
CA ASP A 116 7.85 -4.08 -24.34
C ASP A 116 8.04 -5.32 -23.44
N TYR A 117 8.07 -5.10 -22.10
CA TYR A 117 8.39 -6.14 -21.12
C TYR A 117 7.53 -6.01 -19.85
N LEU A 118 7.16 -7.17 -19.27
CA LEU A 118 6.57 -7.24 -17.94
C LEU A 118 7.49 -8.03 -17.01
N VAL A 119 7.81 -7.43 -15.87
CA VAL A 119 8.52 -8.06 -14.76
C VAL A 119 7.48 -8.46 -13.72
N ARG A 120 7.24 -9.77 -13.58
CA ARG A 120 6.23 -10.34 -12.69
C ARG A 120 6.83 -10.77 -11.36
N SER A 121 6.06 -10.72 -10.28
CA SER A 121 6.47 -11.08 -8.91
C SER A 121 7.63 -10.23 -8.39
N GLU A 122 8.65 -10.83 -7.80
CA GLU A 122 9.84 -10.13 -7.28
C GLU A 122 10.75 -9.67 -8.43
N GLY A 123 11.06 -8.39 -8.47
CA GLY A 123 11.63 -7.76 -9.65
C GLY A 123 13.15 -7.65 -9.68
N GLU A 124 13.85 -7.72 -8.55
CA GLU A 124 15.26 -7.32 -8.43
C GLU A 124 16.17 -8.09 -9.38
N VAL A 125 16.09 -9.42 -9.37
CA VAL A 125 16.92 -10.26 -10.22
C VAL A 125 16.41 -10.26 -11.65
N THR A 126 15.09 -10.40 -11.83
CA THR A 126 14.46 -10.42 -13.16
C THR A 126 14.74 -9.13 -13.94
N PHE A 127 14.66 -7.96 -13.29
CA PHE A 127 14.94 -6.68 -13.93
C PHE A 127 16.43 -6.53 -14.28
N ARG A 128 17.34 -6.96 -13.41
CA ARG A 128 18.79 -6.97 -13.69
C ARG A 128 19.12 -7.86 -14.91
N GLU A 129 18.56 -9.07 -14.96
CA GLU A 129 18.72 -9.99 -16.10
C GLU A 129 18.10 -9.42 -17.38
N LEU A 130 16.95 -8.76 -17.28
CA LEU A 130 16.32 -8.09 -18.42
C LEU A 130 17.22 -7.00 -19.00
N LEU A 131 17.82 -6.15 -18.17
CA LEU A 131 18.72 -5.09 -18.67
C LEU A 131 19.93 -5.70 -19.41
N ARG A 132 20.51 -6.77 -18.89
CA ARG A 132 21.58 -7.51 -19.56
C ARG A 132 21.13 -8.07 -20.93
N ALA A 133 19.93 -8.65 -20.98
CA ALA A 133 19.36 -9.18 -22.21
C ALA A 133 19.04 -8.08 -23.23
N VAL A 134 18.59 -6.91 -22.79
CA VAL A 134 18.36 -5.74 -23.64
C VAL A 134 19.67 -5.25 -24.26
N GLU A 135 20.77 -5.20 -23.49
CA GLU A 135 22.10 -4.85 -24.00
C GLU A 135 22.65 -5.88 -24.99
N ALA A 136 22.45 -7.15 -24.70
CA ALA A 136 22.92 -8.25 -25.56
C ALA A 136 22.02 -8.46 -26.79
N GLY A 137 20.79 -7.94 -26.79
CA GLY A 137 19.79 -8.20 -27.83
C GLY A 137 19.26 -9.64 -27.87
N SER A 138 19.46 -10.43 -26.80
CA SER A 138 19.14 -11.87 -26.76
C SER A 138 19.00 -12.41 -25.34
N GLY A 139 18.51 -13.67 -25.20
CA GLY A 139 18.44 -14.37 -23.92
C GLY A 139 17.16 -14.13 -23.12
N PHE A 140 16.16 -13.47 -23.69
CA PHE A 140 14.89 -13.15 -23.01
C PHE A 140 14.11 -14.43 -22.58
N ASP A 141 14.22 -15.52 -23.31
CA ASP A 141 13.56 -16.80 -23.07
C ASP A 141 14.06 -17.53 -21.82
N GLN A 142 15.23 -17.16 -21.31
CA GLN A 142 15.86 -17.78 -20.14
C GLN A 142 15.53 -17.04 -18.82
N ILE A 143 14.91 -15.85 -18.89
CA ILE A 143 14.66 -15.01 -17.72
C ILE A 143 13.33 -15.41 -17.06
N CYS A 144 13.39 -16.07 -15.91
CA CYS A 144 12.20 -16.40 -15.14
C CYS A 144 11.40 -15.14 -14.74
N SER A 145 10.05 -15.27 -14.69
CA SER A 145 9.09 -14.17 -14.40
C SER A 145 9.09 -13.01 -15.40
N LEU A 146 9.77 -13.14 -16.54
CA LEU A 146 9.68 -12.16 -17.63
C LEU A 146 8.52 -12.52 -18.56
N SER A 147 7.77 -11.51 -18.98
CA SER A 147 6.93 -11.58 -20.18
C SER A 147 7.42 -10.58 -21.20
N TYR A 148 7.47 -10.97 -22.46
CA TYR A 148 8.00 -10.14 -23.54
C TYR A 148 7.31 -10.43 -24.87
N ARG A 149 7.37 -9.48 -25.80
CA ARG A 149 6.81 -9.65 -27.13
C ARG A 149 7.83 -10.35 -28.06
N LYS A 150 7.38 -11.42 -28.74
CA LYS A 150 8.14 -12.13 -29.78
C LYS A 150 7.33 -12.14 -31.08
N GLY A 151 7.70 -11.22 -31.99
CA GLY A 151 6.86 -10.92 -33.14
C GLY A 151 5.54 -10.29 -32.71
N GLU A 152 4.40 -10.85 -33.11
CA GLU A 152 3.07 -10.39 -32.76
C GLU A 152 2.52 -11.02 -31.47
N SER A 153 3.19 -12.03 -30.92
CA SER A 153 2.72 -12.79 -29.77
C SER A 153 3.49 -12.43 -28.49
N TRP A 154 2.80 -12.55 -27.36
CA TRP A 154 3.42 -12.48 -26.05
C TRP A 154 3.93 -13.84 -25.57
N VAL A 155 5.09 -13.87 -24.98
CA VAL A 155 5.68 -15.02 -24.33
C VAL A 155 5.76 -14.76 -22.84
N HIS A 156 5.21 -15.66 -22.04
CA HIS A 156 5.26 -15.60 -20.57
C HIS A 156 6.17 -16.70 -20.05
N ASN A 157 7.39 -16.36 -19.67
CA ASN A 157 8.33 -17.32 -19.11
C ASN A 157 7.83 -17.90 -17.76
N PRO A 158 8.30 -19.06 -17.33
CA PRO A 158 7.98 -19.64 -16.04
C PRO A 158 8.22 -18.67 -14.88
N ALA A 159 7.41 -18.79 -13.82
CA ALA A 159 7.58 -17.98 -12.62
C ALA A 159 8.91 -18.31 -11.93
N ARG A 160 9.58 -17.29 -11.41
CA ARG A 160 10.74 -17.46 -10.53
C ARG A 160 10.24 -17.86 -9.13
N PRO A 161 10.84 -18.86 -8.49
CA PRO A 161 10.59 -19.13 -7.07
C PRO A 161 10.94 -17.88 -6.23
N PRO A 162 10.22 -17.62 -5.13
CA PRO A 162 10.53 -16.51 -4.21
C PRO A 162 11.99 -16.62 -3.71
N HIS A 163 12.68 -15.47 -3.65
CA HIS A 163 14.04 -15.42 -3.17
C HIS A 163 14.12 -15.71 -1.66
N ARG A 164 15.13 -16.46 -1.26
CA ARG A 164 15.56 -16.49 0.14
C ARG A 164 16.28 -15.19 0.43
N LEU A 165 15.72 -14.36 1.28
CA LEU A 165 16.27 -13.00 1.57
C LEU A 165 17.58 -13.04 2.36
N GLU A 166 17.95 -14.20 2.90
CA GLU A 166 19.25 -14.47 3.53
C GLU A 166 20.39 -14.58 2.49
N ASP A 167 20.04 -14.93 1.24
CA ASP A 167 21.01 -15.02 0.16
C ASP A 167 21.45 -13.60 -0.27
N LYS A 168 22.75 -13.44 -0.55
CA LYS A 168 23.35 -12.17 -0.98
C LYS A 168 22.95 -11.74 -2.39
N GLU A 169 22.03 -12.43 -3.03
CA GLU A 169 21.58 -12.14 -4.40
C GLU A 169 20.83 -10.82 -4.50
N ILE A 170 20.04 -10.49 -3.46
CA ILE A 170 19.32 -9.21 -3.36
C ILE A 170 20.22 -8.17 -2.69
N ARG A 171 20.67 -7.21 -3.48
CA ARG A 171 21.53 -6.11 -3.02
C ARG A 171 20.73 -5.07 -2.22
N PRO A 172 21.41 -4.19 -1.42
CA PRO A 172 20.77 -3.05 -0.75
C PRO A 172 19.98 -2.15 -1.70
N PRO A 173 18.91 -1.50 -1.23
CA PRO A 173 18.26 -0.42 -1.97
C PRO A 173 19.25 0.72 -2.27
N ASN A 174 19.06 1.42 -3.39
CA ASN A 174 19.83 2.60 -3.74
C ASN A 174 18.95 3.85 -3.61
N ARG A 175 19.12 4.60 -2.51
CA ARG A 175 18.37 5.84 -2.26
C ARG A 175 18.91 7.04 -3.01
N ASP A 176 20.20 7.03 -3.39
CA ASP A 176 20.83 8.08 -4.19
C ASP A 176 20.23 8.18 -5.59
N ALA A 177 19.61 7.10 -6.08
CA ALA A 177 18.90 7.10 -7.36
C ALA A 177 17.65 8.01 -7.38
N ARG A 178 17.14 8.45 -6.23
CA ARG A 178 15.92 9.28 -6.13
C ARG A 178 16.17 10.70 -6.65
N VAL A 179 15.49 11.08 -7.71
CA VAL A 179 15.59 12.42 -8.33
C VAL A 179 14.52 13.41 -7.84
N LEU A 180 13.53 12.94 -7.08
CA LEU A 180 12.53 13.75 -6.40
C LEU A 180 12.66 13.57 -4.88
N GLN A 181 12.36 14.62 -4.13
CA GLN A 181 12.48 14.68 -2.67
C GLN A 181 11.19 15.18 -2.04
N GLY A 182 10.99 14.94 -0.74
CA GLY A 182 9.86 15.47 0.01
C GLY A 182 8.88 14.40 0.51
N TYR A 183 9.38 13.19 0.79
CA TYR A 183 8.62 12.13 1.44
C TYR A 183 8.31 12.51 2.89
N THR A 184 7.05 12.44 3.26
CA THR A 184 6.61 12.84 4.60
C THR A 184 5.49 11.93 5.12
N PHE A 185 5.52 11.72 6.43
CA PHE A 185 4.42 11.17 7.21
C PHE A 185 4.14 12.11 8.38
N MET A 186 2.93 12.64 8.45
CA MET A 186 2.50 13.60 9.48
C MET A 186 3.51 14.75 9.67
N GLY A 187 4.03 15.26 8.55
CA GLY A 187 4.98 16.38 8.51
C GLY A 187 6.44 16.04 8.85
N ARG A 188 6.77 14.77 9.09
CA ARG A 188 8.14 14.29 9.33
C ARG A 188 8.66 13.56 8.09
N GLN A 189 9.96 13.64 7.85
CA GLN A 189 10.58 12.85 6.77
C GLN A 189 10.42 11.36 7.04
N ILE A 190 9.95 10.61 6.04
CA ILE A 190 9.74 9.16 6.13
C ILE A 190 10.53 8.42 5.07
N ASP A 191 10.98 7.22 5.43
CA ASP A 191 11.42 6.21 4.47
C ASP A 191 10.78 4.86 4.77
N VAL A 192 10.95 3.91 3.87
CA VAL A 192 10.42 2.55 3.97
C VAL A 192 11.56 1.55 4.03
N ILE A 193 11.40 0.54 4.88
CA ILE A 193 12.34 -0.57 5.08
C ILE A 193 11.56 -1.86 5.03
N GLU A 194 12.12 -2.87 4.40
CA GLU A 194 11.59 -4.21 4.37
C GLU A 194 12.46 -5.13 5.23
N THR A 195 11.86 -5.86 6.18
CA THR A 195 12.57 -6.79 7.05
C THR A 195 12.25 -8.25 6.75
N SER A 196 11.10 -8.48 6.09
CA SER A 196 10.63 -9.79 5.67
C SER A 196 9.66 -9.67 4.50
N ARG A 197 9.48 -10.77 3.76
CA ARG A 197 8.52 -10.90 2.65
C ARG A 197 7.65 -12.11 2.83
N GLY A 198 6.39 -11.97 2.39
CA GLY A 198 5.44 -13.05 2.33
C GLY A 198 4.58 -13.20 3.57
N CYS A 199 3.56 -14.01 3.44
CA CYS A 199 2.61 -14.34 4.49
C CYS A 199 2.10 -15.77 4.28
N THR A 200 1.73 -16.46 5.36
CA THR A 200 1.19 -17.82 5.29
C THR A 200 -0.33 -17.88 5.47
N TYR A 201 -0.98 -16.75 5.73
CA TYR A 201 -2.44 -16.65 5.81
C TYR A 201 -3.05 -16.53 4.42
N ASP A 202 -4.28 -17.00 4.24
CA ASP A 202 -5.00 -17.06 2.97
C ASP A 202 -6.23 -16.16 2.93
N CYS A 203 -6.13 -14.97 3.50
CA CYS A 203 -7.21 -13.97 3.47
C CYS A 203 -7.73 -13.77 2.04
N SER A 204 -9.06 -13.87 1.87
CA SER A 204 -9.70 -13.92 0.55
C SER A 204 -9.48 -12.66 -0.31
N PHE A 205 -9.24 -11.52 0.33
CA PHE A 205 -9.01 -10.21 -0.29
C PHE A 205 -7.55 -9.94 -0.65
N CYS A 206 -6.61 -10.72 -0.11
CA CYS A 206 -5.19 -10.39 -0.15
C CYS A 206 -4.49 -10.98 -1.37
N SER A 207 -3.83 -10.15 -2.17
CA SER A 207 -3.10 -10.57 -3.37
C SER A 207 -1.68 -11.09 -3.12
N ILE A 208 -1.19 -11.04 -1.89
CA ILE A 208 0.19 -11.43 -1.56
C ILE A 208 0.47 -12.88 -1.93
N ILE A 209 -0.42 -13.81 -1.55
CA ILE A 209 -0.26 -15.24 -1.85
C ILE A 209 -0.35 -15.52 -3.34
N GLU A 210 -1.26 -14.83 -4.04
CA GLU A 210 -1.42 -14.97 -5.49
C GLU A 210 -0.17 -14.50 -6.25
N MET A 211 0.53 -13.51 -5.72
CA MET A 211 1.73 -12.95 -6.35
C MET A 211 3.02 -13.71 -5.96
N ARG A 212 3.16 -14.10 -4.69
CA ARG A 212 4.41 -14.64 -4.12
C ARG A 212 4.32 -16.09 -3.68
N GLY A 213 3.13 -16.70 -3.64
CA GLY A 213 2.89 -17.98 -3.00
C GLY A 213 2.87 -17.88 -1.47
N ARG A 214 2.55 -18.99 -0.84
CA ARG A 214 2.46 -19.10 0.63
C ARG A 214 3.85 -19.35 1.22
N ASN A 215 4.53 -18.28 1.63
CA ASN A 215 5.88 -18.33 2.18
C ASN A 215 6.14 -17.19 3.18
N PHE A 216 7.28 -17.23 3.87
CA PHE A 216 7.78 -16.17 4.73
C PHE A 216 9.30 -16.23 4.75
N HIS A 217 9.96 -15.21 4.21
CA HIS A 217 11.40 -15.07 4.14
C HIS A 217 11.85 -13.79 4.84
N THR A 218 13.02 -13.82 5.47
CA THR A 218 13.50 -12.71 6.32
C THR A 218 14.90 -12.28 5.91
N TYR A 219 15.19 -10.98 6.03
CA TYR A 219 16.55 -10.47 6.02
C TYR A 219 17.23 -10.69 7.38
N SER A 220 18.56 -10.78 7.40
CA SER A 220 19.34 -10.73 8.64
C SER A 220 19.16 -9.38 9.34
N PHE A 221 19.32 -9.35 10.66
CA PHE A 221 19.21 -8.12 11.41
C PHE A 221 20.26 -7.10 11.00
N ASP A 222 21.50 -7.53 10.77
CA ASP A 222 22.57 -6.63 10.32
C ASP A 222 22.18 -5.89 9.04
N ARG A 223 21.63 -6.63 8.05
CA ARG A 223 21.13 -6.06 6.82
C ARG A 223 20.01 -5.03 7.05
N VAL A 224 19.06 -5.34 7.95
CA VAL A 224 17.95 -4.45 8.28
C VAL A 224 18.46 -3.19 9.00
N LEU A 225 19.37 -3.35 9.94
CA LEU A 225 19.96 -2.22 10.68
C LEU A 225 20.79 -1.31 9.76
N ASP A 226 21.51 -1.86 8.81
CA ASP A 226 22.26 -1.08 7.81
C ASP A 226 21.31 -0.30 6.90
N ASP A 227 20.21 -0.89 6.47
CA ASP A 227 19.19 -0.23 5.68
C ASP A 227 18.49 0.91 6.46
N ILE A 228 18.24 0.72 7.78
CA ILE A 228 17.73 1.77 8.67
C ILE A 228 18.74 2.91 8.81
N ARG A 229 20.03 2.60 8.97
CA ARG A 229 21.09 3.62 9.01
C ARG A 229 21.16 4.43 7.72
N ASP A 230 21.14 3.76 6.58
CA ASP A 230 21.13 4.41 5.29
C ASP A 230 19.90 5.34 5.10
N ALA A 231 18.71 4.88 5.47
CA ALA A 231 17.50 5.71 5.43
C ALA A 231 17.61 6.94 6.36
N ARG A 232 18.14 6.76 7.58
CA ARG A 232 18.39 7.86 8.52
C ARG A 232 19.37 8.88 7.94
N ASP A 233 20.45 8.42 7.33
CA ASP A 233 21.50 9.26 6.78
C ASP A 233 21.00 10.03 5.54
N HIS A 234 19.98 9.51 4.83
CA HIS A 234 19.18 10.22 3.83
C HIS A 234 18.07 11.11 4.42
N GLY A 235 18.07 11.32 5.73
CA GLY A 235 17.23 12.30 6.43
C GLY A 235 15.95 11.76 7.02
N ALA A 236 15.66 10.47 6.94
CA ALA A 236 14.45 9.90 7.55
C ALA A 236 14.43 10.11 9.07
N ARG A 237 13.26 10.46 9.59
CA ARG A 237 12.96 10.57 11.02
C ARG A 237 11.87 9.58 11.42
N THR A 238 11.11 9.12 10.45
CA THR A 238 10.14 8.04 10.60
C THR A 238 10.51 6.93 9.63
N ILE A 239 10.44 5.69 10.07
CA ILE A 239 10.67 4.48 9.27
C ILE A 239 9.37 3.68 9.26
N PHE A 240 8.87 3.37 8.07
CA PHE A 240 7.78 2.43 7.93
C PHE A 240 8.35 1.05 7.55
N LEU A 241 8.15 0.06 8.42
CA LEU A 241 8.45 -1.33 8.11
C LEU A 241 7.30 -1.89 7.26
N VAL A 242 7.58 -2.07 5.96
CA VAL A 242 6.55 -2.40 4.95
C VAL A 242 6.37 -3.91 4.73
N ASP A 243 6.73 -4.70 5.71
CA ASP A 243 6.57 -6.16 5.68
C ASP A 243 5.12 -6.57 5.46
N ASP A 244 4.88 -7.61 4.67
CA ASP A 244 3.53 -8.16 4.45
C ASP A 244 2.87 -8.61 5.77
N ASN A 245 3.66 -9.16 6.70
CA ASN A 245 3.22 -9.53 8.04
C ASN A 245 4.39 -9.72 9.01
N ILE A 246 4.88 -8.67 9.64
CA ILE A 246 6.02 -8.74 10.57
C ILE A 246 5.71 -9.57 11.83
N THR A 247 4.45 -9.57 12.26
CA THR A 247 4.00 -10.29 13.45
C THR A 247 3.72 -11.77 13.23
N LEU A 248 3.94 -12.28 12.01
CA LEU A 248 3.85 -13.72 11.74
C LEU A 248 4.85 -14.53 12.57
N ASN A 249 6.02 -13.94 12.83
CA ASN A 249 7.01 -14.50 13.76
C ASN A 249 7.30 -13.47 14.88
N VAL A 250 6.52 -13.53 15.96
CA VAL A 250 6.61 -12.59 17.08
C VAL A 250 8.00 -12.62 17.73
N LYS A 251 8.63 -13.79 17.93
CA LYS A 251 9.97 -13.90 18.51
C LYS A 251 11.03 -13.20 17.67
N ARG A 252 10.92 -13.31 16.33
CA ARG A 252 11.81 -12.56 15.45
C ARG A 252 11.57 -11.07 15.55
N PHE A 253 10.31 -10.64 15.65
CA PHE A 253 9.98 -9.22 15.81
C PHE A 253 10.47 -8.66 17.14
N GLU A 254 10.38 -9.41 18.24
CA GLU A 254 11.00 -9.06 19.54
C GLU A 254 12.52 -8.91 19.37
N GLY A 255 13.19 -9.88 18.74
CA GLY A 255 14.63 -9.80 18.48
C GLY A 255 15.03 -8.61 17.61
N LEU A 256 14.20 -8.21 16.63
CA LEU A 256 14.42 -7.00 15.84
C LEU A 256 14.29 -5.73 16.71
N CYS A 257 13.29 -5.66 17.59
CA CYS A 257 13.15 -4.55 18.55
C CYS A 257 14.40 -4.41 19.43
N GLU A 258 14.90 -5.53 19.96
CA GLU A 258 16.13 -5.56 20.76
C GLU A 258 17.35 -5.10 19.96
N ALA A 259 17.48 -5.56 18.70
CA ALA A 259 18.57 -5.17 17.83
C ALA A 259 18.53 -3.66 17.49
N ILE A 260 17.35 -3.08 17.24
CA ILE A 260 17.14 -1.64 17.03
C ILE A 260 17.60 -0.85 18.27
N ILE A 261 17.23 -1.31 19.48
CA ILE A 261 17.64 -0.67 20.75
C ILE A 261 19.15 -0.74 20.94
N ALA A 262 19.73 -1.93 20.75
CA ALA A 262 21.17 -2.15 20.91
C ALA A 262 22.01 -1.32 19.91
N ALA A 263 21.49 -1.11 18.70
CA ALA A 263 22.12 -0.28 17.68
C ALA A 263 21.94 1.24 17.89
N GLY A 264 21.20 1.69 18.91
CA GLY A 264 20.90 3.10 19.17
C GLY A 264 19.99 3.75 18.12
N LEU A 265 19.24 2.94 17.36
CA LEU A 265 18.34 3.40 16.29
C LEU A 265 16.91 3.69 16.80
N ASN A 266 16.63 3.42 18.07
CA ASN A 266 15.35 3.68 18.75
C ASN A 266 15.07 5.18 18.99
N THR A 267 15.90 6.06 18.49
CA THR A 267 15.67 7.52 18.42
C THR A 267 14.81 7.92 17.22
N LEU A 268 14.62 7.02 16.25
CA LEU A 268 13.70 7.18 15.15
C LEU A 268 12.28 6.78 15.55
N ASP A 269 11.28 7.33 14.89
CA ASP A 269 9.91 6.88 15.01
C ASP A 269 9.66 5.71 14.05
N TYR A 270 9.03 4.64 14.50
CA TYR A 270 8.68 3.50 13.65
C TYR A 270 7.18 3.39 13.48
N PHE A 271 6.79 3.05 12.24
CA PHE A 271 5.46 2.64 11.86
C PHE A 271 5.51 1.19 11.39
N VAL A 272 4.53 0.36 11.76
CA VAL A 272 4.50 -1.06 11.43
C VAL A 272 3.07 -1.54 11.19
N GLN A 273 2.93 -2.61 10.40
CA GLN A 273 1.67 -3.35 10.26
C GLN A 273 1.72 -4.60 11.15
N GLY A 274 0.67 -4.83 11.92
CA GLY A 274 0.58 -5.96 12.84
C GLY A 274 -0.77 -6.66 12.81
N MET A 275 -0.77 -7.96 13.06
CA MET A 275 -2.00 -8.74 13.24
C MET A 275 -2.60 -8.51 14.62
N THR A 276 -3.92 -8.42 14.65
CA THR A 276 -4.70 -8.25 15.87
C THR A 276 -4.45 -9.38 16.87
N SER A 277 -4.53 -10.65 16.44
CA SER A 277 -4.30 -11.80 17.33
C SER A 277 -2.91 -11.84 17.90
N ALA A 278 -1.87 -11.57 17.12
CA ALA A 278 -0.49 -11.56 17.59
C ALA A 278 -0.27 -10.52 18.70
N ILE A 279 -0.81 -9.31 18.51
CA ILE A 279 -0.74 -8.26 19.54
C ILE A 279 -1.61 -8.61 20.74
N ALA A 280 -2.78 -9.22 20.57
CA ALA A 280 -3.64 -9.65 21.68
C ALA A 280 -3.01 -10.75 22.53
N ASP A 281 -2.28 -11.68 21.92
CA ASP A 281 -1.68 -12.82 22.60
C ASP A 281 -0.35 -12.48 23.28
N HIS A 282 0.47 -11.62 22.66
CA HIS A 282 1.83 -11.30 23.11
C HIS A 282 2.01 -9.85 23.60
N GLY A 283 0.98 -9.00 23.52
CA GLY A 283 1.09 -7.56 23.72
C GLY A 283 1.55 -7.13 25.10
N GLU A 284 1.41 -7.98 26.12
CA GLU A 284 1.89 -7.68 27.48
C GLU A 284 3.42 -7.48 27.51
N THR A 285 4.16 -8.28 26.78
CA THR A 285 5.63 -8.19 26.64
C THR A 285 6.05 -7.41 25.42
N LEU A 286 5.39 -7.67 24.29
CA LEU A 286 5.73 -7.10 22.98
C LEU A 286 5.47 -5.59 22.92
N ALA A 287 4.33 -5.09 23.40
CA ALA A 287 4.01 -3.68 23.26
C ALA A 287 4.95 -2.74 24.04
N PRO A 288 5.36 -3.03 25.29
CA PRO A 288 6.41 -2.26 25.97
C PRO A 288 7.75 -2.30 25.22
N LEU A 289 8.13 -3.46 24.67
CA LEU A 289 9.37 -3.61 23.91
C LEU A 289 9.32 -2.80 22.60
N MET A 290 8.23 -2.87 21.86
CA MET A 290 8.00 -2.03 20.67
C MET A 290 8.15 -0.54 21.01
N ARG A 291 7.52 -0.09 22.12
CA ARG A 291 7.62 1.31 22.53
C ARG A 291 9.06 1.74 22.83
N ARG A 292 9.84 0.91 23.51
CA ARG A 292 11.26 1.14 23.78
C ARG A 292 12.10 1.17 22.51
N ALA A 293 11.75 0.35 21.51
CA ALA A 293 12.40 0.31 20.21
C ALA A 293 12.03 1.50 19.30
N GLY A 294 11.11 2.40 19.73
CA GLY A 294 10.73 3.61 18.99
C GLY A 294 9.45 3.47 18.17
N PHE A 295 8.71 2.37 18.29
CA PHE A 295 7.43 2.22 17.59
C PHE A 295 6.39 3.18 18.17
N ARG A 296 5.80 3.99 17.30
CA ARG A 296 4.78 5.00 17.64
C ARG A 296 3.45 4.78 16.93
N TYR A 297 3.48 4.16 15.77
CA TYR A 297 2.30 3.95 14.93
C TYR A 297 2.18 2.47 14.59
N VAL A 298 1.00 1.92 14.79
CA VAL A 298 0.70 0.52 14.42
C VAL A 298 -0.55 0.49 13.57
N PHE A 299 -0.39 0.03 12.32
CA PHE A 299 -1.53 -0.35 11.50
C PHE A 299 -1.99 -1.74 11.96
N LEU A 300 -3.15 -1.79 12.56
CA LEU A 300 -3.73 -3.02 13.08
C LEU A 300 -4.75 -3.56 12.07
N GLY A 301 -4.48 -4.75 11.53
CA GLY A 301 -5.42 -5.45 10.66
C GLY A 301 -6.60 -5.97 11.47
N ILE A 302 -7.63 -5.16 11.61
CA ILE A 302 -8.88 -5.51 12.32
C ILE A 302 -9.79 -6.29 11.38
N GLU A 303 -9.79 -5.95 10.12
CA GLU A 303 -10.59 -6.42 9.01
C GLU A 303 -12.10 -6.22 9.27
N ASN A 304 -12.67 -6.84 10.29
CA ASN A 304 -14.07 -6.70 10.69
C ASN A 304 -14.26 -7.08 12.18
N ILE A 305 -15.40 -6.70 12.78
CA ILE A 305 -15.74 -7.06 14.18
C ILE A 305 -16.76 -8.20 14.27
N LEU A 306 -17.34 -8.61 13.14
CA LEU A 306 -18.38 -9.63 13.05
C LEU A 306 -17.78 -10.95 12.56
N ASP A 307 -18.11 -12.05 13.20
CA ASP A 307 -17.54 -13.36 12.90
C ASP A 307 -17.86 -13.84 11.48
N GLY A 308 -19.10 -13.62 10.99
CA GLY A 308 -19.49 -13.99 9.63
C GLY A 308 -18.67 -13.30 8.54
N ASP A 309 -18.38 -12.00 8.72
CA ASP A 309 -17.54 -11.26 7.80
C ASP A 309 -16.08 -11.70 7.88
N LEU A 310 -15.57 -11.95 9.10
CA LEU A 310 -14.22 -12.50 9.27
C LEU A 310 -14.06 -13.87 8.61
N GLU A 311 -15.11 -14.69 8.61
CA GLU A 311 -15.14 -15.98 7.93
C GLU A 311 -15.10 -15.80 6.41
N PHE A 312 -15.94 -14.92 5.83
CA PHE A 312 -15.93 -14.57 4.41
C PHE A 312 -14.56 -14.03 3.97
N LEU A 313 -13.97 -13.16 4.76
CA LEU A 313 -12.65 -12.58 4.49
C LEU A 313 -11.51 -13.58 4.75
N LYS A 314 -11.78 -14.77 5.27
CA LYS A 314 -10.78 -15.75 5.76
C LYS A 314 -9.78 -15.12 6.72
N ALA A 315 -10.24 -14.19 7.53
CA ALA A 315 -9.44 -13.41 8.47
C ALA A 315 -9.63 -13.85 9.94
N SER A 316 -10.49 -14.83 10.22
CA SER A 316 -10.81 -15.28 11.59
C SER A 316 -9.55 -15.65 12.39
N ALA A 317 -8.59 -16.38 11.80
CA ALA A 317 -7.35 -16.76 12.48
C ALA A 317 -6.47 -15.56 12.87
N LYS A 318 -6.58 -14.43 12.18
CA LYS A 318 -5.85 -13.20 12.48
C LYS A 318 -6.47 -12.39 13.62
N ASN A 319 -7.78 -12.56 13.86
CA ASN A 319 -8.57 -11.71 14.74
C ASN A 319 -9.22 -12.46 15.92
N THR A 320 -9.09 -13.79 15.96
CA THR A 320 -9.67 -14.61 17.01
C THR A 320 -8.84 -14.54 18.29
N LYS A 321 -9.50 -14.27 19.41
CA LYS A 321 -8.92 -14.41 20.75
C LYS A 321 -9.01 -15.88 21.16
N ARG A 322 -7.89 -16.46 21.58
CA ARG A 322 -7.82 -17.83 22.09
C ARG A 322 -7.43 -17.82 23.57
N THR A 323 -8.11 -18.63 24.36
CA THR A 323 -7.73 -18.90 25.75
C THR A 323 -7.70 -20.41 25.93
N ASN A 324 -6.55 -20.98 26.31
CA ASN A 324 -6.33 -22.43 26.42
C ASN A 324 -6.67 -23.21 25.14
N GLY A 325 -6.48 -22.61 23.97
CA GLY A 325 -6.78 -23.23 22.67
C GLY A 325 -8.22 -23.07 22.19
N GLU A 326 -9.13 -22.58 23.01
CA GLU A 326 -10.53 -22.32 22.67
C GLU A 326 -10.73 -20.90 22.14
N ASN A 327 -11.61 -20.73 21.15
CA ASN A 327 -12.02 -19.43 20.65
C ASN A 327 -12.87 -18.70 21.70
N THR A 328 -12.41 -17.56 22.20
CA THR A 328 -13.08 -16.74 23.21
C THR A 328 -13.53 -15.37 22.68
N GLY A 329 -13.60 -15.20 21.34
CA GLY A 329 -14.10 -14.01 20.66
C GLY A 329 -13.03 -13.18 19.96
N ASN A 330 -13.41 -11.96 19.54
CA ASN A 330 -12.56 -11.05 18.80
C ASN A 330 -11.44 -10.46 19.66
N ALA A 331 -10.20 -10.53 19.17
CA ALA A 331 -9.01 -10.09 19.90
C ALA A 331 -8.78 -8.56 19.88
N THR A 332 -9.58 -7.82 19.10
CA THR A 332 -9.30 -6.44 18.70
C THR A 332 -9.19 -5.49 19.89
N LEU A 333 -10.15 -5.51 20.82
CA LEU A 333 -10.11 -4.59 21.97
C LEU A 333 -8.89 -4.82 22.88
N LYS A 334 -8.50 -6.08 23.07
CA LYS A 334 -7.32 -6.42 23.86
C LYS A 334 -6.03 -5.92 23.17
N ALA A 335 -5.92 -6.09 21.87
CA ALA A 335 -4.79 -5.59 21.10
C ALA A 335 -4.70 -4.06 21.15
N ILE A 336 -5.80 -3.35 20.95
CA ILE A 336 -5.87 -1.88 21.06
C ILE A 336 -5.46 -1.41 22.44
N ASP A 337 -5.93 -2.07 23.49
CA ASP A 337 -5.62 -1.71 24.87
C ASP A 337 -4.10 -1.81 25.16
N TYR A 338 -3.45 -2.90 24.77
CA TYR A 338 -1.99 -3.04 24.91
C TYR A 338 -1.23 -1.94 24.18
N LEU A 339 -1.59 -1.61 22.95
CA LEU A 339 -0.94 -0.57 22.16
C LEU A 339 -1.12 0.80 22.80
N ARG A 340 -2.34 1.16 23.21
CA ARG A 340 -2.66 2.46 23.81
C ARG A 340 -2.01 2.68 25.18
N ARG A 341 -1.99 1.65 26.05
CA ARG A 341 -1.28 1.71 27.35
C ARG A 341 0.20 2.01 27.16
N ASN A 342 0.78 1.57 26.05
CA ASN A 342 2.17 1.85 25.68
C ASN A 342 2.31 3.09 24.76
N GLN A 343 1.31 3.97 24.72
CA GLN A 343 1.35 5.25 23.98
C GLN A 343 1.64 5.09 22.49
N MET A 344 1.17 4.01 21.89
CA MET A 344 1.21 3.82 20.44
C MET A 344 -0.11 4.24 19.82
N TYR A 345 -0.03 4.87 18.63
CA TYR A 345 -1.16 5.34 17.86
C TYR A 345 -1.68 4.22 16.97
N VAL A 346 -2.97 3.89 17.10
CA VAL A 346 -3.58 2.77 16.38
C VAL A 346 -4.27 3.26 15.12
N VAL A 347 -3.70 2.87 13.97
CA VAL A 347 -4.38 2.98 12.68
C VAL A 347 -5.13 1.67 12.44
N GLY A 348 -6.46 1.69 12.46
CA GLY A 348 -7.25 0.46 12.35
C GLY A 348 -7.78 0.24 10.95
N GLY A 349 -7.34 -0.84 10.30
CA GLY A 349 -7.85 -1.29 9.01
C GLY A 349 -9.13 -2.09 9.17
N LEU A 350 -10.23 -1.63 8.55
CA LEU A 350 -11.51 -2.33 8.50
C LEU A 350 -11.99 -2.47 7.06
N ILE A 351 -12.73 -3.54 6.79
CA ILE A 351 -13.38 -3.81 5.50
C ILE A 351 -14.89 -3.91 5.76
N VAL A 352 -15.68 -3.08 5.09
CA VAL A 352 -17.15 -3.05 5.21
C VAL A 352 -17.81 -3.15 3.83
N GLY A 353 -18.88 -3.91 3.72
CA GLY A 353 -19.59 -4.19 2.47
C GLY A 353 -19.34 -5.61 1.96
N SER A 354 -19.12 -6.58 2.85
CA SER A 354 -19.14 -8.03 2.55
C SER A 354 -20.49 -8.43 1.97
N PRO A 355 -20.61 -9.56 1.23
CA PRO A 355 -21.90 -9.96 0.61
C PRO A 355 -23.09 -9.97 1.55
N GLY A 356 -22.94 -10.52 2.76
CA GLY A 356 -24.00 -10.61 3.76
C GLY A 356 -24.25 -9.36 4.60
N ASP A 357 -23.47 -8.28 4.38
CA ASP A 357 -23.61 -7.05 5.17
C ASP A 357 -24.98 -6.38 4.97
N THR A 358 -25.58 -6.02 6.10
CA THR A 358 -26.75 -5.14 6.18
C THR A 358 -26.31 -3.72 6.56
N GLN A 359 -27.24 -2.77 6.53
CA GLN A 359 -26.93 -1.41 7.00
C GLN A 359 -26.49 -1.42 8.47
N GLU A 360 -27.15 -2.21 9.32
CA GLU A 360 -26.85 -2.31 10.74
C GLU A 360 -25.46 -2.89 11.01
N SER A 361 -25.04 -3.92 10.25
CA SER A 361 -23.71 -4.53 10.39
C SER A 361 -22.59 -3.55 9.97
N ILE A 362 -22.82 -2.81 8.88
CA ILE A 362 -21.91 -1.73 8.43
C ILE A 362 -21.82 -0.65 9.51
N GLU A 363 -22.94 -0.14 10.01
CA GLU A 363 -22.98 0.89 11.05
C GLU A 363 -22.30 0.43 12.34
N ALA A 364 -22.43 -0.85 12.72
CA ALA A 364 -21.74 -1.42 13.88
C ALA A 364 -20.21 -1.36 13.75
N ASN A 365 -19.66 -1.71 12.59
CA ASN A 365 -18.23 -1.59 12.29
C ASN A 365 -17.75 -0.12 12.28
N LEU A 366 -18.55 0.79 11.72
CA LEU A 366 -18.24 2.22 11.70
C LEU A 366 -18.27 2.82 13.11
N GLU A 367 -19.23 2.43 13.94
CA GLU A 367 -19.31 2.88 15.34
C GLU A 367 -18.17 2.32 16.18
N PHE A 368 -17.77 1.06 15.95
CA PHE A 368 -16.59 0.49 16.58
C PHE A 368 -15.33 1.31 16.21
N ALA A 369 -15.12 1.62 14.93
CA ALA A 369 -14.00 2.43 14.48
C ALA A 369 -14.01 3.81 15.15
N ARG A 370 -15.16 4.45 15.27
CA ARG A 370 -15.32 5.74 15.94
C ARG A 370 -14.90 5.72 17.41
N ARG A 371 -15.23 4.64 18.12
CA ARG A 371 -14.98 4.55 19.58
C ARG A 371 -13.57 4.09 19.92
N TYR A 372 -13.05 3.14 19.16
CA TYR A 372 -11.89 2.36 19.60
C TYR A 372 -10.64 2.53 18.73
N VAL A 373 -10.71 3.17 17.58
CA VAL A 373 -9.56 3.35 16.70
C VAL A 373 -9.11 4.80 16.72
N ASP A 374 -7.80 5.05 16.71
CA ASP A 374 -7.26 6.42 16.74
C ASP A 374 -7.30 7.08 15.35
N TRP A 375 -7.05 6.26 14.29
CA TRP A 375 -7.21 6.66 12.90
C TRP A 375 -7.87 5.51 12.13
N PRO A 376 -9.14 5.62 11.76
CA PRO A 376 -9.81 4.58 10.99
C PRO A 376 -9.33 4.58 9.55
N TYR A 377 -9.01 3.38 9.04
CA TYR A 377 -8.69 3.10 7.65
C TYR A 377 -9.74 2.12 7.12
N ILE A 378 -10.89 2.66 6.72
CA ILE A 378 -12.07 1.87 6.36
C ILE A 378 -12.11 1.69 4.84
N GLN A 379 -12.04 0.45 4.39
CA GLN A 379 -12.08 0.08 2.99
C GLN A 379 -13.37 -0.67 2.65
N HIS A 380 -13.69 -0.70 1.36
CA HIS A 380 -14.67 -1.59 0.78
C HIS A 380 -13.96 -2.82 0.19
N PRO A 381 -14.62 -3.98 0.15
CA PRO A 381 -14.12 -5.13 -0.58
C PRO A 381 -13.79 -4.70 -2.01
N THR A 382 -12.56 -4.95 -2.42
CA THR A 382 -12.08 -4.60 -3.76
C THR A 382 -11.62 -5.86 -4.45
N PRO A 383 -12.35 -6.32 -5.51
CA PRO A 383 -12.07 -7.59 -6.17
C PRO A 383 -10.84 -7.47 -7.09
N TYR A 384 -9.64 -7.48 -6.49
CA TYR A 384 -8.37 -7.48 -7.23
C TYR A 384 -8.20 -8.76 -8.06
N PRO A 385 -7.56 -8.67 -9.23
CA PRO A 385 -7.36 -9.82 -10.10
C PRO A 385 -6.81 -11.05 -9.37
N ARG A 386 -7.35 -12.23 -9.69
CA ARG A 386 -6.97 -13.55 -9.16
C ARG A 386 -7.18 -13.79 -7.66
N THR A 387 -7.63 -12.81 -6.87
CA THR A 387 -7.95 -13.07 -5.47
C THR A 387 -9.20 -13.95 -5.35
N PRO A 388 -9.29 -14.82 -4.31
CA PRO A 388 -10.49 -15.64 -4.07
C PRO A 388 -11.75 -14.78 -3.96
N MET A 389 -11.67 -13.66 -3.28
CA MET A 389 -12.77 -12.70 -3.13
C MET A 389 -13.33 -12.21 -4.48
N THR A 390 -12.50 -12.03 -5.49
CA THR A 390 -12.94 -11.64 -6.84
C THR A 390 -13.83 -12.70 -7.46
N LYS A 391 -13.47 -13.97 -7.29
CA LYS A 391 -14.29 -15.09 -7.76
C LYS A 391 -15.64 -15.11 -7.05
N ASP A 392 -15.64 -14.98 -5.72
CA ASP A 392 -16.84 -15.03 -4.90
C ASP A 392 -17.84 -13.92 -5.27
N PHE A 393 -17.37 -12.67 -5.42
CA PHE A 393 -18.21 -11.55 -5.85
C PHE A 393 -18.71 -11.68 -7.30
N ARG A 394 -17.89 -12.24 -8.19
CA ARG A 394 -18.28 -12.45 -9.61
C ARG A 394 -19.33 -13.54 -9.73
N ASP A 395 -19.14 -14.66 -9.05
CA ASP A 395 -20.07 -15.80 -9.08
C ASP A 395 -21.44 -15.41 -8.53
N GLN A 396 -21.50 -14.48 -7.58
CA GLN A 396 -22.73 -13.96 -6.99
C GLN A 396 -23.33 -12.75 -7.75
N GLY A 397 -22.66 -12.25 -8.80
CA GLY A 397 -23.13 -11.08 -9.56
C GLY A 397 -23.17 -9.78 -8.75
N LEU A 398 -22.26 -9.62 -7.79
CA LEU A 398 -22.23 -8.48 -6.88
C LEU A 398 -21.27 -7.36 -7.31
N ILE A 399 -20.47 -7.56 -8.36
CA ILE A 399 -19.60 -6.52 -8.93
C ILE A 399 -20.48 -5.56 -9.74
N MET A 400 -20.53 -4.31 -9.32
CA MET A 400 -21.35 -3.26 -9.92
C MET A 400 -20.57 -2.27 -10.78
N ASN A 401 -19.24 -2.26 -10.65
CA ASN A 401 -18.38 -1.30 -11.31
C ASN A 401 -17.06 -1.96 -11.70
N GLU A 402 -16.76 -1.98 -12.99
CA GLU A 402 -15.53 -2.58 -13.53
C GLU A 402 -14.45 -1.53 -13.90
N ARG A 403 -14.64 -0.27 -13.50
CA ARG A 403 -13.69 0.81 -13.74
C ARG A 403 -12.51 0.66 -12.77
N LEU A 404 -11.40 0.13 -13.25
CA LEU A 404 -10.24 -0.22 -12.43
C LEU A 404 -9.64 0.98 -11.67
N GLU A 405 -9.73 2.20 -12.20
CA GLU A 405 -9.32 3.41 -11.49
C GLU A 405 -10.11 3.69 -10.21
N GLU A 406 -11.24 3.04 -10.01
CA GLU A 406 -12.07 3.11 -8.80
C GLU A 406 -11.82 1.94 -7.83
N TYR A 407 -10.90 0.99 -8.16
CA TYR A 407 -10.50 -0.14 -7.32
C TYR A 407 -9.46 0.27 -6.25
N ASP A 408 -9.66 1.39 -5.62
CA ASP A 408 -8.76 2.00 -4.64
C ASP A 408 -9.12 1.70 -3.17
N GLY A 409 -10.03 0.77 -2.96
CA GLY A 409 -10.51 0.41 -1.62
C GLY A 409 -11.46 1.43 -0.97
N THR A 410 -11.61 2.62 -1.56
CA THR A 410 -12.44 3.71 -1.00
C THR A 410 -13.69 4.01 -1.81
N THR A 411 -13.78 3.50 -3.02
CA THR A 411 -15.01 3.44 -3.82
C THR A 411 -15.65 2.08 -3.65
N ALA A 412 -16.93 2.02 -3.35
CA ALA A 412 -17.65 0.74 -3.32
C ALA A 412 -17.93 0.28 -4.75
N VAL A 413 -17.12 -0.66 -5.24
CA VAL A 413 -17.26 -1.25 -6.58
C VAL A 413 -18.13 -2.50 -6.57
N VAL A 414 -18.45 -3.01 -5.39
CA VAL A 414 -19.35 -4.14 -5.15
C VAL A 414 -20.54 -3.69 -4.32
N ARG A 415 -21.67 -4.37 -4.48
CA ARG A 415 -22.83 -4.26 -3.58
C ARG A 415 -22.85 -5.43 -2.61
N THR A 416 -23.61 -5.31 -1.53
CA THR A 416 -24.01 -6.46 -0.71
C THR A 416 -25.29 -7.08 -1.26
N GLU A 417 -25.78 -8.16 -0.67
CA GLU A 417 -27.11 -8.72 -0.98
C GLU A 417 -28.23 -7.78 -0.56
N HIS A 418 -27.98 -6.94 0.46
CA HIS A 418 -28.98 -6.12 1.14
C HIS A 418 -28.84 -4.61 0.86
N VAL A 419 -27.60 -4.14 0.55
CA VAL A 419 -27.29 -2.71 0.46
C VAL A 419 -26.63 -2.40 -0.89
N PRO A 420 -27.15 -1.42 -1.67
CA PRO A 420 -26.53 -0.97 -2.91
C PRO A 420 -25.13 -0.40 -2.68
N ALA A 421 -24.20 -0.60 -3.63
CA ALA A 421 -22.81 -0.13 -3.54
C ALA A 421 -22.68 1.36 -3.19
N GLU A 422 -23.52 2.21 -3.80
CA GLU A 422 -23.52 3.65 -3.53
C GLU A 422 -23.92 3.98 -2.08
N GLU A 423 -24.84 3.24 -1.50
CA GLU A 423 -25.25 3.42 -0.10
C GLU A 423 -24.16 2.94 0.87
N VAL A 424 -23.49 1.82 0.57
CA VAL A 424 -22.32 1.35 1.35
C VAL A 424 -21.24 2.44 1.39
N GLU A 425 -20.91 3.02 0.22
CA GLU A 425 -19.91 4.11 0.14
C GLU A 425 -20.38 5.37 0.88
N PHE A 426 -21.67 5.71 0.76
CA PHE A 426 -22.26 6.86 1.44
C PHE A 426 -22.20 6.74 2.97
N LEU A 427 -22.55 5.58 3.52
CA LEU A 427 -22.50 5.31 4.97
C LEU A 427 -21.08 5.49 5.50
N ARG A 428 -20.08 4.89 4.84
CA ARG A 428 -18.68 5.07 5.20
C ARG A 428 -18.24 6.54 5.12
N TRP A 429 -18.48 7.20 3.99
CA TRP A 429 -18.09 8.60 3.77
C TRP A 429 -18.71 9.52 4.82
N LYS A 430 -19.99 9.33 5.14
CA LYS A 430 -20.71 10.09 6.17
C LYS A 430 -20.06 9.88 7.53
N ALA A 431 -19.83 8.65 7.94
CA ALA A 431 -19.22 8.33 9.21
C ALA A 431 -17.81 8.91 9.36
N GLU A 432 -16.93 8.71 8.36
CA GLU A 432 -15.53 9.19 8.41
C GLU A 432 -15.41 10.70 8.53
N ARG A 433 -16.31 11.49 7.95
CA ARG A 433 -16.30 12.95 8.06
C ARG A 433 -16.41 13.41 9.52
N TRP A 434 -17.26 12.74 10.30
CA TRP A 434 -17.52 13.09 11.70
C TRP A 434 -16.53 12.41 12.65
N MET A 435 -16.06 11.22 12.33
CA MET A 435 -15.02 10.53 13.11
C MET A 435 -13.76 11.37 13.26
N LYS A 436 -13.35 12.10 12.22
CA LYS A 436 -12.15 12.95 12.25
C LYS A 436 -12.18 13.98 13.37
N PHE A 437 -13.35 14.57 13.67
CA PHE A 437 -13.47 15.47 14.81
C PHE A 437 -13.33 14.75 16.15
N HIS A 438 -13.89 13.56 16.24
CA HIS A 438 -13.79 12.73 17.45
C HIS A 438 -12.35 12.33 17.75
N HIS A 439 -11.52 12.17 16.71
CA HIS A 439 -10.13 11.75 16.84
C HIS A 439 -9.12 12.91 17.00
N VAL A 440 -9.53 14.17 16.83
CA VAL A 440 -8.64 15.34 17.00
C VAL A 440 -7.93 15.38 18.36
N PRO A 441 -8.56 15.09 19.52
CA PRO A 441 -7.86 15.09 20.80
C PRO A 441 -6.72 14.07 20.87
N VAL A 442 -6.93 12.89 20.28
CA VAL A 442 -5.89 11.84 20.23
C VAL A 442 -4.75 12.26 19.30
N ALA A 443 -5.09 12.79 18.12
CA ALA A 443 -4.10 13.32 17.18
C ALA A 443 -3.27 14.48 17.79
N LEU A 444 -3.90 15.38 18.55
CA LEU A 444 -3.20 16.44 19.29
C LEU A 444 -2.24 15.89 20.33
N ARG A 445 -2.58 14.79 21.00
CA ARG A 445 -1.70 14.16 22.00
C ARG A 445 -0.45 13.55 21.33
N HIS A 446 -0.60 12.91 20.19
CA HIS A 446 0.47 12.18 19.51
C HIS A 446 1.32 13.08 18.60
N ASP A 447 0.67 13.96 17.82
CA ASP A 447 1.31 14.79 16.80
C ASP A 447 0.77 16.22 16.80
N PRO A 448 0.96 17.00 17.89
CA PRO A 448 0.42 18.36 18.02
C PRO A 448 0.88 19.28 16.90
N LYS A 449 2.14 19.20 16.48
CA LYS A 449 2.68 20.00 15.37
C LYS A 449 1.95 19.72 14.05
N PHE A 450 1.69 18.45 13.73
CA PHE A 450 0.96 18.09 12.54
C PHE A 450 -0.46 18.67 12.55
N VAL A 451 -1.18 18.54 13.66
CA VAL A 451 -2.55 19.08 13.77
C VAL A 451 -2.55 20.60 13.62
N LEU A 452 -1.61 21.30 14.24
CA LEU A 452 -1.52 22.77 14.14
C LEU A 452 -1.18 23.27 12.73
N PHE A 453 -0.20 22.63 12.05
CA PHE A 453 0.24 23.08 10.72
C PHE A 453 -0.55 22.50 9.56
N SER A 454 -1.16 21.33 9.73
CA SER A 454 -1.88 20.61 8.66
C SER A 454 -3.38 20.49 8.90
N GLY A 455 -3.89 20.85 10.08
CA GLY A 455 -5.30 20.69 10.45
C GLY A 455 -6.25 21.37 9.47
N TRP A 456 -5.92 22.57 9.01
CA TRP A 456 -6.72 23.26 7.99
C TRP A 456 -6.76 22.52 6.64
N LYS A 457 -5.64 21.96 6.20
CA LYS A 457 -5.58 21.14 4.97
C LYS A 457 -6.41 19.88 5.12
N MET A 458 -6.35 19.25 6.29
CA MET A 458 -7.16 18.07 6.62
C MET A 458 -8.65 18.40 6.66
N LEU A 459 -9.02 19.51 7.27
CA LEU A 459 -10.39 19.98 7.30
C LEU A 459 -10.93 20.21 5.89
N LYS A 460 -10.18 20.96 5.06
CA LYS A 460 -10.54 21.19 3.66
C LYS A 460 -10.69 19.90 2.85
N HIS A 461 -9.81 18.94 3.08
CA HIS A 461 -9.89 17.61 2.44
C HIS A 461 -11.15 16.85 2.89
N THR A 462 -11.43 16.83 4.19
CA THR A 462 -12.58 16.12 4.77
C THR A 462 -13.92 16.68 4.29
N PHE A 463 -14.01 18.00 4.15
CA PHE A 463 -15.25 18.69 3.77
C PHE A 463 -15.30 19.06 2.29
N ARG A 464 -14.54 18.38 1.44
CA ARG A 464 -14.69 18.55 -0.02
C ARG A 464 -16.14 18.30 -0.46
N GLY A 465 -16.62 19.09 -1.38
CA GLY A 465 -18.02 19.02 -1.85
C GLY A 465 -19.04 19.73 -0.96
N THR A 466 -18.66 20.18 0.25
CA THR A 466 -19.55 20.95 1.13
C THR A 466 -19.71 22.39 0.62
N SER A 467 -20.95 22.86 0.49
CA SER A 467 -21.31 24.24 0.13
C SER A 467 -21.83 25.01 1.35
N ILE A 468 -21.92 26.32 1.25
CA ILE A 468 -22.57 27.16 2.29
C ILE A 468 -24.01 26.68 2.53
N ARG A 469 -24.73 26.34 1.46
CA ARG A 469 -26.12 25.82 1.56
C ARG A 469 -26.20 24.52 2.35
N SER A 470 -25.24 23.61 2.15
CA SER A 470 -25.20 22.34 2.91
C SER A 470 -24.83 22.59 4.38
N MET A 471 -23.96 23.58 4.67
CA MET A 471 -23.65 23.97 6.06
C MET A 471 -24.87 24.56 6.80
N LEU A 472 -25.76 25.23 6.06
CA LEU A 472 -27.01 25.77 6.58
C LEU A 472 -28.17 24.75 6.60
N GLY A 473 -27.92 23.48 6.29
CA GLY A 473 -28.93 22.43 6.25
C GLY A 473 -29.93 22.54 5.10
N LEU A 474 -29.66 23.39 4.12
CA LEU A 474 -30.51 23.62 2.94
C LEU A 474 -30.29 22.64 1.80
N GLU A 475 -29.43 21.66 2.01
CA GLU A 475 -29.04 20.65 1.03
C GLU A 475 -28.85 19.28 1.69
N SER A 476 -29.31 18.21 1.04
CA SER A 476 -29.17 16.87 1.59
C SER A 476 -27.69 16.39 1.58
N GLU A 477 -27.32 15.53 2.54
CA GLU A 477 -25.98 14.93 2.60
C GLU A 477 -25.67 14.11 1.33
N LYS A 478 -26.67 13.48 0.69
CA LYS A 478 -26.50 12.74 -0.58
C LYS A 478 -26.03 13.68 -1.72
N LYS A 479 -26.55 14.90 -1.83
CA LYS A 479 -26.04 15.87 -2.82
C LYS A 479 -24.60 16.30 -2.56
N VAL A 480 -24.23 16.43 -1.30
CA VAL A 480 -22.83 16.73 -0.92
C VAL A 480 -21.93 15.55 -1.30
N PHE A 481 -22.39 14.34 -1.08
CA PHE A 481 -21.68 13.11 -1.45
C PHE A 481 -21.49 12.96 -2.95
N GLU A 482 -22.52 13.22 -3.75
CA GLU A 482 -22.43 13.22 -5.22
C GLU A 482 -21.36 14.22 -5.72
N ARG A 483 -21.33 15.43 -5.17
CA ARG A 483 -20.28 16.41 -5.50
C ARG A 483 -18.89 15.93 -5.07
N TYR A 484 -18.78 15.34 -3.89
CA TYR A 484 -17.54 14.76 -3.42
C TYR A 484 -17.03 13.69 -4.39
N ARG A 485 -17.90 12.78 -4.86
CA ARG A 485 -17.55 11.76 -5.86
C ARG A 485 -17.10 12.38 -7.19
N ALA A 486 -17.79 13.41 -7.66
CA ALA A 486 -17.44 14.13 -8.89
C ALA A 486 -16.05 14.80 -8.80
N ILE A 487 -15.78 15.51 -7.68
CA ILE A 487 -14.48 16.13 -7.42
C ILE A 487 -13.38 15.07 -7.39
N ARG A 488 -13.61 13.96 -6.72
CA ARG A 488 -12.65 12.87 -6.57
C ARG A 488 -12.31 12.22 -7.91
N ARG A 489 -13.30 12.02 -8.79
CA ARG A 489 -13.07 11.53 -10.16
C ARG A 489 -12.24 12.50 -10.99
N ALA A 490 -12.52 13.79 -10.90
CA ALA A 490 -11.75 14.82 -11.60
C ALA A 490 -10.30 14.94 -11.09
N GLU A 491 -10.04 14.76 -9.80
CA GLU A 491 -8.71 14.82 -9.22
C GLU A 491 -7.80 13.65 -9.63
N ARG A 492 -8.34 12.56 -10.22
CA ARG A 492 -7.58 11.40 -10.73
C ARG A 492 -7.08 11.57 -12.17
N GLU A 493 -7.37 12.67 -12.81
CA GLU A 493 -6.86 13.00 -14.13
C GLU A 493 -5.47 13.65 -14.00
N TYR A 494 -4.42 12.83 -13.84
CA TYR A 494 -3.05 13.29 -13.55
C TYR A 494 -2.24 13.66 -14.80
N VAL A 495 -2.56 13.08 -16.00
CA VAL A 495 -1.75 13.18 -17.24
C VAL A 495 -2.57 13.72 -18.40
#